data_83d93c05b5fe9b2d05505ed65280f8d8
#
_entry.id   83d93c05b5fe9b2d05505ed65280f8d8
#
_cell.length_a   1.000
_cell.length_b   1.000
_cell.length_c   1.000
_cell.angle_alpha   90.00
_cell.angle_beta   90.00
_cell.angle_gamma   90.00
#
_symmetry.space_group_name_H-M   'P 1'
#
loop_
_entity.id
_entity.type
_entity.pdbx_description
1 polymer ?
#
loop_
_entity_poly.entity_id
_entity_poly.type
_entity_poly.pdbx_seq_one_letter_code
_entity_poly.pdbx_strand_id
1 'polypeptide(L)'
;MPPGGPLRWERRVRWIGGIGLVVILATLFFLVEWGSGPRRDGVIDLVARQPGAGGWSLPRIVVNQGERVRLRIHSEDVVHGFAIGRMGVDAGPIEPGKAVTVEFVASQPGEYTFYCTTWCDPNHPRMRGTLEVRPADGAPPPRAPAAQDVTLAHLDDPRDAGVIPAARPSARRGADLYARQCATCHGTDGTGTPRGEALVTPEVLQDRSPVAVFRFVRGAAGEGWGGAEARRHGEVTHDWPDQSRWDVVAYLWSLGTTPGQIERGRQLFTRNCAACHGEQGAGDGPGGRYQPTRPANFTKPRTMLAGSSRLYTAKIRRGGMGTGMPYWGSIFAEEEMEALVSYVWTFSMGTNN
;
A
#
# COMPACT_ATOMS: atom_id res chain seq x y z
N MET A 1 -11.95 -66.86 -38.37
CA MET A 1 -12.99 -66.11 -37.67
C MET A 1 -12.58 -64.62 -37.65
N PRO A 2 -13.35 -63.67 -38.20
CA PRO A 2 -13.01 -62.24 -38.10
C PRO A 2 -13.35 -61.71 -36.71
N PRO A 3 -12.60 -60.72 -36.14
CA PRO A 3 -12.89 -60.17 -34.86
C PRO A 3 -14.17 -59.39 -34.92
N GLY A 4 -15.08 -59.62 -33.96
CA GLY A 4 -16.37 -58.95 -33.85
C GLY A 4 -16.22 -57.46 -33.57
N GLY A 5 -16.83 -56.67 -34.41
CA GLY A 5 -16.92 -55.19 -34.19
C GLY A 5 -17.77 -54.85 -32.95
N PRO A 6 -17.59 -53.67 -32.36
CA PRO A 6 -18.27 -53.27 -31.13
C PRO A 6 -19.78 -53.27 -31.30
N LEU A 7 -20.48 -53.84 -30.33
CA LEU A 7 -21.94 -53.96 -30.30
C LEU A 7 -22.64 -52.58 -30.41
N ARG A 8 -23.76 -52.53 -31.15
CA ARG A 8 -24.51 -51.27 -31.42
C ARG A 8 -24.90 -50.46 -30.16
N TRP A 9 -25.02 -51.10 -29.02
CA TRP A 9 -25.34 -50.41 -27.75
C TRP A 9 -24.13 -49.66 -27.15
N GLU A 10 -22.88 -50.18 -27.34
CA GLU A 10 -21.67 -49.49 -26.87
C GLU A 10 -21.44 -48.15 -27.59
N ARG A 11 -21.79 -48.08 -28.88
CA ARG A 11 -21.77 -46.78 -29.60
C ARG A 11 -22.78 -45.81 -29.05
N ARG A 12 -23.99 -46.23 -28.66
CA ARG A 12 -25.02 -45.33 -28.07
C ARG A 12 -24.59 -44.83 -26.71
N VAL A 13 -24.01 -45.64 -25.84
CA VAL A 13 -23.52 -45.22 -24.51
C VAL A 13 -22.37 -44.23 -24.64
N ARG A 14 -21.46 -44.39 -25.58
CA ARG A 14 -20.39 -43.41 -25.85
C ARG A 14 -20.92 -42.07 -26.37
N TRP A 15 -21.94 -42.07 -27.18
CA TRP A 15 -22.57 -40.84 -27.67
C TRP A 15 -23.36 -40.11 -26.55
N ILE A 16 -24.11 -40.80 -25.72
CA ILE A 16 -24.86 -40.24 -24.62
C ILE A 16 -23.89 -39.70 -23.55
N GLY A 17 -22.80 -40.41 -23.25
CA GLY A 17 -21.78 -39.94 -22.34
C GLY A 17 -21.04 -38.68 -22.83
N GLY A 18 -20.74 -38.63 -24.14
CA GLY A 18 -20.10 -37.47 -24.77
C GLY A 18 -21.01 -36.22 -24.76
N ILE A 19 -22.28 -36.38 -25.07
CA ILE A 19 -23.25 -35.28 -25.03
C ILE A 19 -23.45 -34.80 -23.59
N GLY A 20 -23.55 -35.71 -22.59
CA GLY A 20 -23.66 -35.36 -21.17
C GLY A 20 -22.46 -34.56 -20.67
N LEU A 21 -21.26 -34.97 -21.07
CA LEU A 21 -20.01 -34.23 -20.67
C LEU A 21 -19.97 -32.84 -21.32
N VAL A 22 -20.35 -32.69 -22.58
CA VAL A 22 -20.40 -31.39 -23.27
C VAL A 22 -21.45 -30.47 -22.64
N VAL A 23 -22.62 -31.00 -22.27
CA VAL A 23 -23.66 -30.23 -21.58
C VAL A 23 -23.19 -29.82 -20.18
N ILE A 24 -22.53 -30.69 -19.44
CA ILE A 24 -21.96 -30.38 -18.12
C ILE A 24 -20.87 -29.31 -18.24
N LEU A 25 -19.96 -29.45 -19.21
CA LEU A 25 -18.89 -28.47 -19.44
C LEU A 25 -19.47 -27.13 -19.94
N ALA A 26 -20.49 -27.14 -20.79
CA ALA A 26 -21.16 -25.92 -21.23
C ALA A 26 -21.92 -25.24 -20.08
N THR A 27 -22.62 -26.01 -19.22
CA THR A 27 -23.28 -25.45 -18.03
C THR A 27 -22.27 -24.93 -16.99
N LEU A 28 -21.14 -25.61 -16.78
CA LEU A 28 -20.05 -25.13 -15.94
C LEU A 28 -19.39 -23.89 -16.55
N PHE A 29 -19.22 -23.82 -17.86
CA PHE A 29 -18.71 -22.63 -18.55
C PHE A 29 -19.67 -21.45 -18.42
N PHE A 30 -20.98 -21.67 -18.61
CA PHE A 30 -21.99 -20.64 -18.36
C PHE A 30 -22.08 -20.20 -16.90
N LEU A 31 -21.87 -21.08 -15.94
CA LEU A 31 -21.85 -20.74 -14.50
C LEU A 31 -20.57 -19.98 -14.11
N VAL A 32 -19.45 -20.20 -14.79
CA VAL A 32 -18.18 -19.47 -14.56
C VAL A 32 -18.20 -18.07 -15.20
N GLU A 33 -18.92 -17.87 -16.32
CA GLU A 33 -19.04 -16.53 -16.94
C GLU A 33 -20.03 -15.60 -16.25
N TRP A 34 -20.90 -16.09 -15.37
CA TRP A 34 -21.85 -15.25 -14.63
C TRP A 34 -21.32 -14.80 -13.27
N GLY A 35 -20.21 -14.07 -13.28
CA GLY A 35 -19.68 -13.37 -12.10
C GLY A 35 -20.42 -12.09 -11.73
N SER A 36 -21.54 -11.79 -12.38
CA SER A 36 -22.44 -10.70 -11.97
C SER A 36 -23.55 -11.31 -11.13
N GLY A 37 -23.56 -11.03 -9.83
CA GLY A 37 -24.70 -11.38 -8.97
C GLY A 37 -26.01 -10.84 -9.56
N PRO A 38 -27.18 -11.39 -9.15
CA PRO A 38 -28.47 -10.98 -9.70
C PRO A 38 -28.68 -9.48 -9.50
N ARG A 39 -28.73 -8.74 -10.61
CA ARG A 39 -29.09 -7.32 -10.62
C ARG A 39 -30.61 -7.24 -10.51
N ARG A 40 -31.10 -6.82 -9.34
CA ARG A 40 -32.49 -6.39 -9.19
C ARG A 40 -32.53 -4.88 -9.34
N ASP A 41 -33.31 -4.37 -10.30
CA ASP A 41 -33.49 -2.93 -10.55
C ASP A 41 -32.20 -2.13 -10.78
N GLY A 42 -31.17 -2.74 -11.41
CA GLY A 42 -29.88 -2.10 -11.67
C GLY A 42 -28.97 -1.96 -10.45
N VAL A 43 -29.36 -2.51 -9.30
CA VAL A 43 -28.59 -2.53 -8.06
C VAL A 43 -27.90 -3.88 -7.89
N ILE A 44 -26.61 -3.84 -7.50
CA ILE A 44 -25.84 -5.03 -7.13
C ILE A 44 -25.90 -5.16 -5.60
N ASP A 45 -26.45 -6.25 -5.11
CA ASP A 45 -26.47 -6.55 -3.69
C ASP A 45 -25.20 -7.27 -3.26
N LEU A 46 -24.52 -6.73 -2.25
CA LEU A 46 -23.29 -7.26 -1.71
C LEU A 46 -23.44 -7.48 -0.19
N VAL A 47 -23.24 -8.72 0.24
CA VAL A 47 -23.30 -9.08 1.66
C VAL A 47 -21.91 -9.14 2.22
N ALA A 48 -21.71 -8.52 3.38
CA ALA A 48 -20.50 -8.58 4.18
C ALA A 48 -20.68 -9.57 5.34
N ARG A 49 -19.73 -10.49 5.48
CA ARG A 49 -19.58 -11.43 6.59
C ARG A 49 -18.11 -11.45 7.01
N GLN A 50 -17.84 -11.87 8.23
CA GLN A 50 -16.45 -12.15 8.63
C GLN A 50 -15.78 -13.12 7.63
N PRO A 51 -14.49 -12.97 7.34
CA PRO A 51 -13.79 -13.84 6.40
C PRO A 51 -13.93 -15.32 6.67
N GLY A 52 -13.98 -15.72 7.96
CA GLY A 52 -14.23 -17.09 8.38
C GLY A 52 -15.65 -17.60 8.07
N ALA A 53 -16.62 -16.70 7.87
CA ALA A 53 -18.01 -16.99 7.53
C ALA A 53 -18.33 -16.73 6.04
N GLY A 54 -17.29 -16.55 5.19
CA GLY A 54 -17.43 -16.41 3.74
C GLY A 54 -17.04 -15.06 3.15
N GLY A 55 -16.82 -14.04 3.96
CA GLY A 55 -16.40 -12.72 3.49
C GLY A 55 -17.47 -12.01 2.65
N TRP A 56 -17.07 -11.48 1.50
CA TRP A 56 -17.98 -10.87 0.54
C TRP A 56 -18.79 -11.93 -0.22
N SER A 57 -20.10 -11.75 -0.31
CA SER A 57 -20.98 -12.66 -1.07
C SER A 57 -20.63 -12.75 -2.56
N LEU A 58 -20.04 -11.69 -3.11
CA LEU A 58 -19.52 -11.62 -4.46
C LEU A 58 -18.02 -11.33 -4.42
N PRO A 59 -17.17 -12.32 -4.62
CA PRO A 59 -15.72 -12.11 -4.65
C PRO A 59 -15.26 -11.39 -5.93
N ARG A 60 -16.09 -11.39 -6.98
CA ARG A 60 -15.87 -10.69 -8.25
C ARG A 60 -17.15 -10.03 -8.71
N ILE A 61 -17.05 -8.76 -9.08
CA ILE A 61 -18.12 -7.95 -9.69
C ILE A 61 -17.62 -7.52 -11.06
N VAL A 62 -18.44 -7.70 -12.10
CA VAL A 62 -18.10 -7.30 -13.47
C VAL A 62 -19.06 -6.24 -13.94
N VAL A 63 -18.53 -5.14 -14.44
CA VAL A 63 -19.27 -3.98 -14.98
C VAL A 63 -18.62 -3.51 -16.27
N ASN A 64 -19.32 -2.69 -17.05
CA ASN A 64 -18.79 -2.14 -18.29
C ASN A 64 -18.26 -0.71 -18.08
N GLN A 65 -17.30 -0.32 -18.89
CA GLN A 65 -16.82 1.06 -18.92
C GLN A 65 -17.97 2.04 -19.16
N GLY A 66 -18.00 3.12 -18.38
CA GLY A 66 -19.05 4.15 -18.42
C GLY A 66 -20.32 3.77 -17.66
N GLU A 67 -20.43 2.55 -17.15
CA GLU A 67 -21.60 2.11 -16.38
C GLU A 67 -21.70 2.86 -15.06
N ARG A 68 -22.93 3.34 -14.74
CA ARG A 68 -23.27 3.83 -13.40
C ARG A 68 -23.56 2.63 -12.52
N VAL A 69 -22.69 2.37 -11.57
CA VAL A 69 -22.76 1.25 -10.66
C VAL A 69 -23.41 1.68 -9.36
N ARG A 70 -24.41 0.91 -8.92
CA ARG A 70 -25.07 1.06 -7.62
C ARG A 70 -24.83 -0.22 -6.82
N LEU A 71 -24.08 -0.13 -5.73
CA LEU A 71 -23.87 -1.25 -4.80
C LEU A 71 -24.67 -0.99 -3.53
N ARG A 72 -25.54 -1.91 -3.19
CA ARG A 72 -26.21 -1.97 -1.89
C ARG A 72 -25.48 -3.01 -1.03
N ILE A 73 -24.82 -2.53 0.00
CA ILE A 73 -23.93 -3.35 0.83
C ILE A 73 -24.57 -3.45 2.20
N HIS A 74 -24.71 -4.67 2.73
CA HIS A 74 -25.22 -4.88 4.08
C HIS A 74 -24.36 -5.88 4.85
N SER A 75 -24.28 -5.71 6.17
CA SER A 75 -23.59 -6.61 7.06
C SER A 75 -24.57 -7.57 7.73
N GLU A 76 -24.22 -8.86 7.78
CA GLU A 76 -24.99 -9.89 8.50
C GLU A 76 -24.50 -10.18 9.91
N ASP A 77 -23.25 -9.82 10.26
CA ASP A 77 -22.64 -10.27 11.51
C ASP A 77 -22.07 -9.13 12.37
N VAL A 78 -20.98 -8.50 11.96
CA VAL A 78 -20.30 -7.44 12.71
C VAL A 78 -20.22 -6.15 11.89
N VAL A 79 -19.67 -5.08 12.46
CA VAL A 79 -19.40 -3.87 11.68
C VAL A 79 -18.32 -4.16 10.64
N HIS A 80 -18.63 -3.87 9.38
CA HIS A 80 -17.66 -3.88 8.28
C HIS A 80 -17.50 -2.47 7.72
N GLY A 81 -16.57 -2.30 6.80
CA GLY A 81 -16.47 -1.13 5.94
C GLY A 81 -16.32 -1.58 4.50
N PHE A 82 -16.44 -0.68 3.55
CA PHE A 82 -16.23 -0.99 2.13
C PHE A 82 -15.57 0.18 1.43
N ALA A 83 -14.52 -0.12 0.67
CA ALA A 83 -13.91 0.87 -0.21
C ALA A 83 -13.35 0.24 -1.50
N ILE A 84 -13.24 1.08 -2.54
CA ILE A 84 -12.46 0.82 -3.75
C ILE A 84 -11.47 1.98 -3.88
N GLY A 85 -10.27 1.81 -3.31
CA GLY A 85 -9.33 2.91 -3.09
C GLY A 85 -9.02 3.72 -4.35
N ARG A 86 -8.59 3.07 -5.44
CA ARG A 86 -8.25 3.71 -6.72
C ARG A 86 -9.42 4.42 -7.41
N MET A 87 -10.65 4.15 -7.01
CA MET A 87 -11.85 4.80 -7.55
C MET A 87 -12.40 5.88 -6.61
N GLY A 88 -11.78 6.08 -5.44
CA GLY A 88 -12.24 7.03 -4.44
C GLY A 88 -13.58 6.66 -3.80
N VAL A 89 -14.02 5.40 -3.91
CA VAL A 89 -15.29 4.92 -3.34
C VAL A 89 -15.05 4.48 -1.90
N ASP A 90 -15.83 5.00 -0.98
CA ASP A 90 -15.80 4.65 0.45
C ASP A 90 -17.23 4.72 1.02
N ALA A 91 -17.74 3.60 1.50
CA ALA A 91 -19.07 3.51 2.11
C ALA A 91 -19.04 3.85 3.62
N GLY A 92 -17.87 3.97 4.23
CA GLY A 92 -17.72 4.08 5.68
C GLY A 92 -18.13 2.79 6.41
N PRO A 93 -18.44 2.87 7.71
CA PRO A 93 -18.87 1.74 8.52
C PRO A 93 -20.28 1.28 8.16
N ILE A 94 -20.45 -0.04 8.06
CA ILE A 94 -21.71 -0.74 7.77
C ILE A 94 -22.07 -1.58 8.98
N GLU A 95 -23.05 -1.14 9.75
CA GLU A 95 -23.47 -1.82 10.97
C GLU A 95 -24.29 -3.10 10.67
N PRO A 96 -24.26 -4.11 11.56
CA PRO A 96 -25.03 -5.32 11.41
C PRO A 96 -26.53 -5.03 11.19
N GLY A 97 -27.11 -5.71 10.22
CA GLY A 97 -28.53 -5.54 9.87
C GLY A 97 -28.87 -4.22 9.12
N LYS A 98 -27.88 -3.36 8.89
CA LYS A 98 -28.05 -2.14 8.08
C LYS A 98 -27.47 -2.31 6.69
N ALA A 99 -27.99 -1.52 5.75
CA ALA A 99 -27.51 -1.43 4.39
C ALA A 99 -27.03 -0.01 4.06
N VAL A 100 -25.94 0.10 3.32
CA VAL A 100 -25.41 1.34 2.78
C VAL A 100 -25.39 1.22 1.25
N THR A 101 -25.79 2.26 0.55
CA THR A 101 -25.69 2.29 -0.92
C THR A 101 -24.60 3.26 -1.34
N VAL A 102 -23.70 2.80 -2.22
CA VAL A 102 -22.71 3.64 -2.89
C VAL A 102 -23.00 3.66 -4.38
N GLU A 103 -22.79 4.81 -5.00
CA GLU A 103 -22.95 5.01 -6.45
C GLU A 103 -21.67 5.62 -7.01
N PHE A 104 -21.21 5.09 -8.15
CA PHE A 104 -20.06 5.62 -8.87
C PHE A 104 -20.15 5.30 -10.36
N VAL A 105 -19.34 5.96 -11.17
CA VAL A 105 -19.21 5.65 -12.59
C VAL A 105 -17.92 4.87 -12.81
N ALA A 106 -18.01 3.72 -13.45
CA ALA A 106 -16.88 2.88 -13.82
C ALA A 106 -16.15 3.45 -15.05
N SER A 107 -15.48 4.59 -14.91
CA SER A 107 -14.96 5.38 -16.04
C SER A 107 -13.73 4.78 -16.72
N GLN A 108 -12.87 4.09 -15.98
CA GLN A 108 -11.61 3.55 -16.49
C GLN A 108 -11.63 2.02 -16.49
N PRO A 109 -11.30 1.36 -17.62
CA PRO A 109 -11.15 -0.09 -17.67
C PRO A 109 -10.01 -0.58 -16.77
N GLY A 110 -10.19 -1.75 -16.15
CA GLY A 110 -9.17 -2.33 -15.30
C GLY A 110 -9.72 -3.26 -14.23
N GLU A 111 -8.82 -3.83 -13.46
CA GLU A 111 -9.16 -4.57 -12.25
C GLU A 111 -8.88 -3.71 -11.01
N TYR A 112 -9.90 -3.57 -10.16
CA TYR A 112 -9.86 -2.80 -8.93
C TYR A 112 -10.17 -3.70 -7.76
N THR A 113 -9.41 -3.55 -6.67
CA THR A 113 -9.70 -4.29 -5.45
C THR A 113 -10.68 -3.51 -4.60
N PHE A 114 -11.82 -4.13 -4.26
CA PHE A 114 -12.64 -3.66 -3.15
C PHE A 114 -12.30 -4.46 -1.89
N TYR A 115 -12.43 -3.83 -0.73
CA TYR A 115 -11.96 -4.40 0.53
C TYR A 115 -12.72 -3.83 1.74
N CYS A 116 -12.67 -4.57 2.84
CA CYS A 116 -13.19 -4.10 4.13
C CYS A 116 -12.22 -3.09 4.74
N THR A 117 -12.74 -1.96 5.23
CA THR A 117 -11.95 -0.88 5.85
C THR A 117 -12.04 -0.87 7.37
N THR A 118 -12.86 -1.73 7.96
CA THR A 118 -13.07 -1.81 9.40
C THR A 118 -12.60 -3.16 9.92
N TRP A 119 -11.80 -3.16 10.99
CA TRP A 119 -11.35 -4.40 11.60
C TRP A 119 -12.55 -5.23 12.08
N CYS A 120 -12.78 -6.36 11.46
CA CYS A 120 -13.94 -7.21 11.69
C CYS A 120 -13.60 -8.61 12.21
N ASP A 121 -12.33 -9.08 12.01
CA ASP A 121 -11.93 -10.47 12.28
C ASP A 121 -10.40 -10.59 12.18
N PRO A 122 -9.75 -11.58 12.82
CA PRO A 122 -8.31 -11.83 12.63
C PRO A 122 -7.86 -12.01 11.16
N ASN A 123 -8.75 -12.51 10.29
CA ASN A 123 -8.51 -12.63 8.85
C ASN A 123 -8.99 -11.41 8.05
N HIS A 124 -9.37 -10.31 8.70
CA HIS A 124 -9.78 -9.06 8.07
C HIS A 124 -8.94 -8.67 6.82
N PRO A 125 -7.60 -8.80 6.79
CA PRO A 125 -6.82 -8.48 5.60
C PRO A 125 -7.15 -9.31 4.36
N ARG A 126 -7.83 -10.43 4.50
CA ARG A 126 -8.30 -11.31 3.41
C ARG A 126 -9.68 -10.93 2.88
N MET A 127 -10.40 -10.02 3.56
CA MET A 127 -11.73 -9.59 3.13
C MET A 127 -11.64 -8.62 1.95
N ARG A 128 -11.38 -9.18 0.78
CA ARG A 128 -11.15 -8.50 -0.49
C ARG A 128 -11.94 -9.16 -1.60
N GLY A 129 -12.26 -8.37 -2.63
CA GLY A 129 -12.81 -8.85 -3.88
C GLY A 129 -12.34 -8.00 -5.04
N THR A 130 -12.72 -8.37 -6.25
CA THR A 130 -12.31 -7.70 -7.49
C THR A 130 -13.51 -7.08 -8.19
N LEU A 131 -13.43 -5.81 -8.51
CA LEU A 131 -14.29 -5.15 -9.48
C LEU A 131 -13.55 -5.11 -10.82
N GLU A 132 -14.08 -5.80 -11.82
CA GLU A 132 -13.61 -5.76 -13.19
C GLU A 132 -14.44 -4.76 -14.00
N VAL A 133 -13.77 -3.75 -14.55
CA VAL A 133 -14.36 -2.79 -15.49
C VAL A 133 -13.90 -3.19 -16.89
N ARG A 134 -14.81 -3.72 -17.69
CA ARG A 134 -14.56 -4.14 -19.07
C ARG A 134 -14.53 -2.94 -20.01
N PRO A 135 -13.53 -2.84 -20.91
CA PRO A 135 -13.52 -1.83 -21.95
C PRO A 135 -14.79 -1.91 -22.85
N ALA A 136 -15.20 -0.77 -23.38
CA ALA A 136 -16.37 -0.69 -24.26
C ALA A 136 -16.19 -1.45 -25.60
N ASP A 137 -14.94 -1.67 -26.03
CA ASP A 137 -14.57 -2.41 -27.24
C ASP A 137 -14.47 -3.92 -27.05
N GLY A 138 -14.73 -4.42 -25.83
CA GLY A 138 -14.66 -5.83 -25.48
C GLY A 138 -13.24 -6.39 -25.34
N ALA A 139 -12.21 -5.54 -25.37
CA ALA A 139 -10.83 -5.96 -25.10
C ALA A 139 -10.68 -6.45 -23.64
N PRO A 140 -9.68 -7.31 -23.33
CA PRO A 140 -9.42 -7.66 -21.95
C PRO A 140 -8.98 -6.41 -21.16
N PRO A 141 -9.40 -6.24 -19.90
CA PRO A 141 -9.03 -5.08 -19.11
C PRO A 141 -7.51 -5.02 -18.92
N PRO A 142 -6.91 -3.82 -18.90
CA PRO A 142 -5.49 -3.66 -18.64
C PRO A 142 -5.15 -4.19 -17.26
N ARG A 143 -4.11 -5.01 -17.18
CA ARG A 143 -3.59 -5.48 -15.89
C ARG A 143 -2.89 -4.34 -15.16
N ALA A 144 -3.03 -4.32 -13.83
CA ALA A 144 -2.25 -3.42 -13.01
C ALA A 144 -0.74 -3.59 -13.30
N PRO A 145 0.05 -2.50 -13.35
CA PRO A 145 1.49 -2.59 -13.54
C PRO A 145 2.09 -3.57 -12.54
N ALA A 146 2.97 -4.44 -13.01
CA ALA A 146 3.75 -5.30 -12.13
C ALA A 146 4.52 -4.42 -11.13
N ALA A 147 4.58 -4.85 -9.87
CA ALA A 147 5.38 -4.16 -8.87
C ALA A 147 6.83 -4.05 -9.38
N GLN A 148 7.37 -2.84 -9.42
CA GLN A 148 8.76 -2.62 -9.79
C GLN A 148 9.66 -3.39 -8.81
N ASP A 149 10.64 -4.10 -9.35
CA ASP A 149 11.62 -4.84 -8.56
C ASP A 149 12.52 -3.84 -7.83
N VAL A 150 12.24 -3.61 -6.56
CA VAL A 150 13.11 -2.87 -5.68
C VAL A 150 14.02 -3.88 -5.00
N THR A 151 15.29 -3.83 -5.33
CA THR A 151 16.30 -4.70 -4.70
C THR A 151 16.42 -4.33 -3.22
N LEU A 152 16.10 -5.27 -2.34
CA LEU A 152 16.08 -5.08 -0.88
C LEU A 152 17.49 -5.22 -0.25
N ALA A 153 18.52 -5.38 -1.07
CA ALA A 153 19.90 -5.70 -0.65
C ALA A 153 20.55 -4.66 0.30
N HIS A 154 19.98 -3.45 0.39
CA HIS A 154 20.55 -2.38 1.21
C HIS A 154 19.96 -2.28 2.63
N LEU A 155 19.02 -3.18 3.00
CA LEU A 155 18.31 -3.08 4.28
C LEU A 155 19.09 -3.54 5.49
N ASP A 156 20.07 -4.38 5.29
CA ASP A 156 20.83 -5.06 6.35
C ASP A 156 22.32 -4.70 6.30
N ASP A 157 22.67 -3.46 5.91
CA ASP A 157 24.05 -3.01 5.96
C ASP A 157 24.49 -2.95 7.44
N PRO A 158 25.41 -3.83 7.89
CA PRO A 158 25.87 -3.85 9.28
C PRO A 158 26.47 -2.52 9.72
N ARG A 159 26.95 -1.71 8.76
CA ARG A 159 27.49 -0.37 9.01
C ARG A 159 26.43 0.59 9.54
N ASP A 160 25.15 0.34 9.31
CA ASP A 160 24.03 1.19 9.76
C ASP A 160 23.63 0.92 11.22
N ALA A 161 24.05 -0.22 11.77
CA ALA A 161 23.68 -0.63 13.12
C ALA A 161 24.20 0.28 14.24
N GLY A 162 25.27 1.06 13.99
CA GLY A 162 25.92 1.94 14.96
C GLY A 162 25.45 3.39 14.95
N VAL A 163 24.61 3.80 13.98
CA VAL A 163 24.25 5.20 13.78
C VAL A 163 22.77 5.39 14.09
N ILE A 164 22.45 5.61 15.36
CA ILE A 164 21.08 5.79 15.84
C ILE A 164 21.00 7.09 16.63
N PRO A 165 19.97 7.94 16.44
CA PRO A 165 19.79 9.14 17.25
C PRO A 165 19.54 8.77 18.72
N ALA A 166 20.11 9.56 19.64
CA ALA A 166 19.91 9.41 21.07
C ALA A 166 18.46 9.70 21.50
N ALA A 167 17.79 10.61 20.78
CA ALA A 167 16.40 10.96 20.94
C ALA A 167 15.73 11.07 19.59
N ARG A 168 14.39 11.06 19.54
CA ARG A 168 13.61 11.25 18.29
C ARG A 168 14.06 12.56 17.62
N PRO A 169 14.53 12.51 16.35
CA PRO A 169 14.88 13.68 15.58
C PRO A 169 13.72 14.66 15.46
N SER A 170 14.00 15.96 15.44
CA SER A 170 12.97 17.02 15.42
C SER A 170 13.21 17.99 14.27
N ALA A 171 12.27 18.04 13.33
CA ALA A 171 12.31 18.99 12.22
C ALA A 171 12.35 20.44 12.72
N ARG A 172 11.63 20.78 13.78
CA ARG A 172 11.64 22.12 14.36
C ARG A 172 13.03 22.56 14.85
N ARG A 173 13.75 21.68 15.55
CA ARG A 173 15.14 21.99 15.96
C ARG A 173 16.06 22.03 14.75
N GLY A 174 15.85 21.17 13.77
CA GLY A 174 16.62 21.13 12.53
C GLY A 174 16.43 22.35 11.65
N ALA A 175 15.25 22.96 11.65
CA ALA A 175 14.95 24.15 10.87
C ALA A 175 15.88 25.33 11.21
N ASP A 176 16.09 25.58 12.50
CA ASP A 176 16.98 26.66 12.95
C ASP A 176 18.45 26.40 12.57
N LEU A 177 18.90 25.16 12.62
CA LEU A 177 20.24 24.77 12.21
C LEU A 177 20.41 24.87 10.69
N TYR A 178 19.41 24.39 9.94
CA TYR A 178 19.39 24.45 8.50
C TYR A 178 19.44 25.91 8.00
N ALA A 179 18.62 26.78 8.56
CA ALA A 179 18.55 28.18 8.19
C ALA A 179 19.90 28.88 8.36
N ARG A 180 20.65 28.55 9.42
CA ARG A 180 21.94 29.18 9.70
C ARG A 180 23.11 28.62 8.90
N GLN A 181 23.08 27.33 8.56
CA GLN A 181 24.27 26.65 8.02
C GLN A 181 24.09 26.08 6.62
N CYS A 182 22.87 25.76 6.21
CA CYS A 182 22.59 25.04 4.95
C CYS A 182 21.92 25.92 3.90
N ALA A 183 21.01 26.81 4.34
CA ALA A 183 20.14 27.57 3.45
C ALA A 183 20.90 28.49 2.48
N THR A 184 22.07 29.00 2.85
CA THR A 184 22.91 29.84 1.97
C THR A 184 23.33 29.11 0.70
N CYS A 185 23.56 27.80 0.77
CA CYS A 185 23.92 26.97 -0.37
C CYS A 185 22.72 26.26 -0.99
N HIS A 186 21.82 25.71 -0.16
CA HIS A 186 20.74 24.83 -0.62
C HIS A 186 19.37 25.50 -0.74
N GLY A 187 19.28 26.82 -0.49
CA GLY A 187 18.00 27.54 -0.45
C GLY A 187 17.24 27.32 0.87
N THR A 188 16.35 28.23 1.20
CA THR A 188 15.55 28.19 2.44
C THR A 188 14.53 27.05 2.43
N ASP A 189 14.13 26.60 1.26
CA ASP A 189 13.17 25.54 0.96
C ASP A 189 13.82 24.25 0.45
N GLY A 190 15.16 24.21 0.37
CA GLY A 190 15.91 23.07 -0.10
C GLY A 190 15.87 22.84 -1.61
N THR A 191 15.42 23.81 -2.42
CA THR A 191 15.33 23.69 -3.88
C THR A 191 16.65 24.00 -4.60
N GLY A 192 17.71 24.33 -3.84
CA GLY A 192 19.05 24.60 -4.35
C GLY A 192 19.28 26.07 -4.68
N THR A 193 20.55 26.41 -4.91
CA THR A 193 21.03 27.72 -5.37
C THR A 193 22.23 27.49 -6.32
N PRO A 194 22.76 28.52 -6.98
CA PRO A 194 24.02 28.37 -7.72
C PRO A 194 25.23 27.88 -6.90
N ARG A 195 25.10 27.86 -5.55
CA ARG A 195 26.17 27.44 -4.63
C ARG A 195 26.01 25.99 -4.14
N GLY A 196 24.82 25.40 -4.25
CA GLY A 196 24.53 24.05 -3.75
C GLY A 196 23.31 23.45 -4.40
N GLU A 197 23.34 22.14 -4.60
CA GLU A 197 22.29 21.39 -5.25
C GLU A 197 20.99 21.37 -4.43
N ALA A 198 19.87 21.07 -5.12
CA ALA A 198 18.59 20.83 -4.50
C ALA A 198 18.64 19.59 -3.60
N LEU A 199 18.07 19.71 -2.41
CA LEU A 199 17.96 18.60 -1.43
C LEU A 199 16.55 18.00 -1.41
N VAL A 200 15.54 18.78 -1.80
CA VAL A 200 14.15 18.33 -1.92
C VAL A 200 13.95 17.71 -3.31
N THR A 201 14.55 16.55 -3.52
CA THR A 201 14.46 15.80 -4.77
C THR A 201 14.07 14.35 -4.49
N PRO A 202 13.47 13.64 -5.45
CA PRO A 202 13.18 12.21 -5.32
C PRO A 202 14.43 11.39 -4.98
N GLU A 203 15.59 11.75 -5.55
CA GLU A 203 16.84 11.06 -5.27
C GLU A 203 17.21 11.14 -3.77
N VAL A 204 17.12 12.32 -3.16
CA VAL A 204 17.47 12.50 -1.74
C VAL A 204 16.38 11.95 -0.84
N LEU A 205 15.12 12.27 -1.07
CA LEU A 205 14.03 12.00 -0.13
C LEU A 205 13.35 10.64 -0.31
N GLN A 206 13.39 10.09 -1.53
CA GLN A 206 12.79 8.80 -1.82
C GLN A 206 13.80 7.66 -1.90
N ASP A 207 14.96 7.88 -2.52
CA ASP A 207 15.93 6.82 -2.80
C ASP A 207 16.96 6.66 -1.69
N ARG A 208 17.29 7.73 -0.94
CA ARG A 208 18.24 7.67 0.17
C ARG A 208 17.55 7.34 1.50
N SER A 209 18.26 6.59 2.34
CA SER A 209 17.85 6.43 3.72
C SER A 209 18.26 7.65 4.57
N PRO A 210 17.51 7.97 5.64
CA PRO A 210 17.93 8.99 6.60
C PRO A 210 19.35 8.77 7.15
N VAL A 211 19.76 7.51 7.36
CA VAL A 211 21.12 7.17 7.79
C VAL A 211 22.16 7.55 6.74
N ALA A 212 21.89 7.33 5.45
CA ALA A 212 22.81 7.72 4.39
C ALA A 212 23.00 9.24 4.35
N VAL A 213 21.91 10.01 4.47
CA VAL A 213 21.96 11.49 4.53
C VAL A 213 22.70 11.96 5.79
N PHE A 214 22.41 11.36 6.94
CA PHE A 214 23.12 11.67 8.19
C PHE A 214 24.64 11.48 8.06
N ARG A 215 25.08 10.36 7.47
CA ARG A 215 26.51 10.08 7.24
C ARG A 215 27.15 11.12 6.35
N PHE A 216 26.46 11.50 5.29
CA PHE A 216 26.93 12.55 4.38
C PHE A 216 27.08 13.90 5.09
N VAL A 217 26.08 14.30 5.87
CA VAL A 217 26.13 15.52 6.70
C VAL A 217 27.27 15.45 7.72
N ARG A 218 27.60 14.27 8.24
CA ARG A 218 28.71 14.04 9.17
C ARG A 218 30.08 14.05 8.48
N GLY A 219 30.16 14.09 7.16
CA GLY A 219 31.41 14.12 6.40
C GLY A 219 31.88 12.76 5.89
N ALA A 220 31.07 11.73 6.00
CA ALA A 220 31.38 10.41 5.47
C ALA A 220 30.86 10.28 4.03
N ALA A 221 31.74 9.96 3.08
CA ALA A 221 31.36 9.62 1.72
C ALA A 221 30.49 8.37 1.71
N GLY A 222 29.45 8.38 0.88
CA GLY A 222 28.54 7.24 0.64
C GLY A 222 28.50 6.88 -0.84
N GLU A 223 27.86 5.77 -1.17
CA GLU A 223 27.62 5.41 -2.57
C GLU A 223 26.84 6.52 -3.29
N GLY A 224 27.40 7.03 -4.40
CA GLY A 224 26.80 8.07 -5.25
C GLY A 224 26.95 9.51 -4.74
N TRP A 225 27.66 9.76 -3.64
CA TRP A 225 28.04 11.11 -3.21
C TRP A 225 29.54 11.26 -3.13
N GLY A 226 30.07 12.32 -3.77
CA GLY A 226 31.49 12.57 -3.85
C GLY A 226 32.13 12.80 -2.48
N GLY A 227 33.32 12.24 -2.26
CA GLY A 227 34.04 12.38 -0.99
C GLY A 227 34.45 13.83 -0.68
N ALA A 228 34.56 14.71 -1.69
CA ALA A 228 34.87 16.12 -1.51
C ALA A 228 33.67 16.90 -0.92
N GLU A 229 32.46 16.64 -1.41
CA GLU A 229 31.23 17.24 -0.89
C GLU A 229 30.94 16.76 0.54
N ALA A 230 31.10 15.47 0.80
CA ALA A 230 30.94 14.93 2.14
C ALA A 230 31.91 15.58 3.14
N ARG A 231 33.18 15.74 2.78
CA ARG A 231 34.16 16.43 3.64
C ARG A 231 33.78 17.87 3.95
N ARG A 232 33.32 18.64 2.95
CA ARG A 232 32.83 20.02 3.19
C ARG A 232 31.68 20.08 4.18
N HIS A 233 30.72 19.15 4.07
CA HIS A 233 29.62 19.05 5.03
C HIS A 233 30.11 18.66 6.42
N GLY A 234 31.08 17.76 6.51
CA GLY A 234 31.72 17.39 7.75
C GLY A 234 32.46 18.57 8.41
N GLU A 235 33.14 19.41 7.66
CA GLU A 235 33.78 20.63 8.14
C GLU A 235 32.77 21.62 8.72
N VAL A 236 31.63 21.80 8.06
CA VAL A 236 30.55 22.69 8.54
C VAL A 236 29.90 22.17 9.82
N THR A 237 29.82 20.86 10.00
CA THR A 237 29.12 20.23 11.10
C THR A 237 30.01 19.55 12.12
N HIS A 238 31.36 19.73 12.03
CA HIS A 238 32.33 18.94 12.82
C HIS A 238 32.08 19.04 14.33
N ASP A 239 31.77 20.20 14.86
CA ASP A 239 31.51 20.45 16.28
C ASP A 239 30.06 20.13 16.71
N TRP A 240 29.22 19.66 15.79
CA TRP A 240 27.84 19.38 16.14
C TRP A 240 27.71 18.05 16.86
N PRO A 241 26.84 17.99 17.90
CA PRO A 241 26.36 16.72 18.39
C PRO A 241 25.63 15.94 17.27
N ASP A 242 25.74 14.62 17.29
CA ASP A 242 25.03 13.78 16.30
C ASP A 242 23.52 14.01 16.31
N GLN A 243 22.92 14.33 17.47
CA GLN A 243 21.51 14.67 17.55
C GLN A 243 21.15 15.90 16.70
N SER A 244 22.02 16.91 16.64
CA SER A 244 21.79 18.11 15.81
C SER A 244 21.83 17.77 14.32
N ARG A 245 22.71 16.89 13.88
CA ARG A 245 22.72 16.38 12.51
C ARG A 245 21.45 15.61 12.19
N TRP A 246 20.99 14.77 13.11
CA TRP A 246 19.73 14.07 12.99
C TRP A 246 18.51 15.00 12.92
N ASP A 247 18.52 16.09 13.67
CA ASP A 247 17.46 17.08 13.64
C ASP A 247 17.38 17.77 12.25
N VAL A 248 18.54 18.08 11.64
CA VAL A 248 18.60 18.59 10.26
C VAL A 248 18.08 17.57 9.25
N VAL A 249 18.44 16.29 9.39
CA VAL A 249 17.88 15.23 8.54
C VAL A 249 16.35 15.19 8.65
N ALA A 250 15.80 15.25 9.85
CA ALA A 250 14.34 15.29 10.05
C ALA A 250 13.70 16.53 9.39
N TYR A 251 14.38 17.68 9.42
CA TYR A 251 13.91 18.88 8.75
C TYR A 251 13.87 18.72 7.23
N LEU A 252 14.90 18.10 6.62
CA LEU A 252 14.90 17.81 5.18
C LEU A 252 13.70 16.97 4.76
N TRP A 253 13.36 15.92 5.52
CA TRP A 253 12.15 15.13 5.27
C TRP A 253 10.86 15.95 5.38
N SER A 254 10.82 16.92 6.32
CA SER A 254 9.66 17.81 6.46
C SER A 254 9.50 18.80 5.30
N LEU A 255 10.61 19.22 4.67
CA LEU A 255 10.56 20.08 3.47
C LEU A 255 9.94 19.35 2.26
N GLY A 256 10.13 18.05 2.16
CA GLY A 256 9.58 17.24 1.07
C GLY A 256 8.13 16.80 1.27
N THR A 257 7.45 17.26 2.34
CA THR A 257 6.08 16.86 2.65
C THR A 257 5.19 18.07 2.89
N THR A 258 3.90 17.95 2.54
CA THR A 258 2.90 18.98 2.84
C THR A 258 2.00 18.54 4.00
N PRO A 259 1.41 19.49 4.77
CA PRO A 259 0.43 19.15 5.80
C PRO A 259 -0.74 18.31 5.26
N GLY A 260 -1.18 18.56 4.02
CA GLY A 260 -2.23 17.80 3.35
C GLY A 260 -1.84 16.34 3.09
N GLN A 261 -0.59 16.09 2.66
CA GLN A 261 -0.08 14.72 2.50
C GLN A 261 -0.02 13.98 3.84
N ILE A 262 0.48 14.63 4.89
CA ILE A 262 0.53 14.02 6.24
C ILE A 262 -0.86 13.67 6.72
N GLU A 263 -1.84 14.58 6.59
CA GLU A 263 -3.22 14.33 7.00
C GLU A 263 -3.86 13.20 6.17
N ARG A 264 -3.65 13.19 4.83
CA ARG A 264 -4.12 12.09 3.99
C ARG A 264 -3.51 10.76 4.40
N GLY A 265 -2.20 10.74 4.65
CA GLY A 265 -1.47 9.56 5.13
C GLY A 265 -1.99 9.07 6.48
N ARG A 266 -2.30 10.00 7.41
CA ARG A 266 -2.90 9.70 8.71
C ARG A 266 -4.25 8.99 8.55
N GLN A 267 -5.12 9.51 7.69
CA GLN A 267 -6.44 8.92 7.43
C GLN A 267 -6.32 7.50 6.86
N LEU A 268 -5.43 7.31 5.87
CA LEU A 268 -5.16 6.00 5.28
C LEU A 268 -4.59 5.02 6.31
N PHE A 269 -3.64 5.47 7.12
CA PHE A 269 -3.01 4.66 8.16
C PHE A 269 -4.02 4.23 9.23
N THR A 270 -4.81 5.16 9.75
CA THR A 270 -5.81 4.88 10.78
C THR A 270 -6.80 3.82 10.32
N ARG A 271 -7.27 3.91 9.08
CA ARG A 271 -8.26 2.96 8.54
C ARG A 271 -7.68 1.59 8.20
N ASN A 272 -6.44 1.53 7.70
CA ASN A 272 -5.94 0.33 7.02
C ASN A 272 -4.74 -0.33 7.72
N CYS A 273 -4.02 0.40 8.55
CA CYS A 273 -2.74 -0.04 9.11
C CYS A 273 -2.77 -0.12 10.64
N ALA A 274 -3.48 0.80 11.30
CA ALA A 274 -3.48 0.95 12.76
C ALA A 274 -3.97 -0.30 13.49
N ALA A 275 -4.92 -1.05 12.91
CA ALA A 275 -5.41 -2.29 13.50
C ALA A 275 -4.30 -3.31 13.80
N CYS A 276 -3.23 -3.33 13.01
CA CYS A 276 -2.06 -4.18 13.23
C CYS A 276 -0.87 -3.41 13.80
N HIS A 277 -0.57 -2.22 13.25
CA HIS A 277 0.61 -1.45 13.63
C HIS A 277 0.42 -0.55 14.85
N GLY A 278 -0.81 -0.46 15.40
CA GLY A 278 -1.17 0.47 16.49
C GLY A 278 -1.36 1.90 15.99
N GLU A 279 -2.19 2.67 16.67
CA GLU A 279 -2.47 4.08 16.31
C GLU A 279 -1.21 4.95 16.35
N GLN A 280 -0.28 4.64 17.26
CA GLN A 280 0.99 5.32 17.42
C GLN A 280 2.15 4.64 16.65
N GLY A 281 1.84 3.66 15.80
CA GLY A 281 2.84 2.95 15.01
C GLY A 281 3.78 2.05 15.80
N ALA A 282 3.44 1.68 17.04
CA ALA A 282 4.29 0.89 17.94
C ALA A 282 4.30 -0.63 17.65
N GLY A 283 3.53 -1.08 16.67
CA GLY A 283 3.39 -2.52 16.35
C GLY A 283 2.50 -3.29 17.34
N ASP A 284 1.69 -2.60 18.11
CA ASP A 284 0.89 -3.09 19.23
C ASP A 284 -0.61 -3.12 18.95
N GLY A 285 -1.01 -2.92 17.70
CA GLY A 285 -2.41 -2.99 17.31
C GLY A 285 -3.04 -4.35 17.61
N PRO A 286 -4.35 -4.38 17.98
CA PRO A 286 -5.03 -5.61 18.43
C PRO A 286 -5.00 -6.74 17.39
N GLY A 287 -4.95 -6.41 16.10
CA GLY A 287 -4.83 -7.37 15.01
C GLY A 287 -3.44 -7.96 14.83
N GLY A 288 -2.42 -7.27 15.32
CA GLY A 288 -1.02 -7.69 15.16
C GLY A 288 -0.69 -9.02 15.84
N ARG A 289 -1.36 -9.34 16.96
CA ARG A 289 -1.16 -10.60 17.70
C ARG A 289 -1.61 -11.85 16.95
N TYR A 290 -2.46 -11.68 15.93
CA TYR A 290 -2.97 -12.79 15.10
C TYR A 290 -2.14 -12.99 13.82
N GLN A 291 -1.11 -12.18 13.62
CA GLN A 291 -0.25 -12.32 12.44
C GLN A 291 0.91 -13.28 12.71
N PRO A 292 1.40 -13.99 11.68
CA PRO A 292 2.55 -14.91 11.81
C PRO A 292 3.80 -14.25 12.37
N THR A 293 4.00 -12.96 12.08
CA THR A 293 5.08 -12.14 12.64
C THR A 293 4.52 -10.86 13.23
N ARG A 294 5.17 -10.35 14.29
CA ARG A 294 4.77 -9.08 14.87
C ARG A 294 4.92 -7.95 13.85
N PRO A 295 3.92 -7.05 13.75
CA PRO A 295 4.03 -5.85 12.94
C PRO A 295 5.25 -5.01 13.34
N ALA A 296 5.86 -4.36 12.35
CA ALA A 296 7.00 -3.48 12.59
C ALA A 296 6.60 -2.33 13.53
N ASN A 297 7.52 -2.00 14.44
CA ASN A 297 7.40 -0.83 15.31
C ASN A 297 8.08 0.36 14.62
N PHE A 298 7.27 1.30 14.13
CA PHE A 298 7.73 2.48 13.40
C PHE A 298 8.30 3.57 14.31
N THR A 299 8.10 3.49 15.62
CA THR A 299 8.65 4.46 16.57
C THR A 299 10.13 4.21 16.86
N LYS A 300 10.66 3.04 16.46
CA LYS A 300 12.04 2.66 16.70
C LYS A 300 12.95 3.17 15.58
N PRO A 301 13.88 4.10 15.86
CA PRO A 301 14.79 4.63 14.86
C PRO A 301 15.59 3.54 14.13
N ARG A 302 16.06 2.52 14.85
CA ARG A 302 16.79 1.39 14.26
C ARG A 302 15.98 0.69 13.17
N THR A 303 14.67 0.56 13.33
CA THR A 303 13.78 -0.11 12.38
C THR A 303 13.56 0.74 11.13
N MET A 304 13.50 2.07 11.30
CA MET A 304 13.04 2.95 10.25
C MET A 304 14.16 3.68 9.49
N LEU A 305 15.15 4.23 10.21
CA LEU A 305 16.07 5.20 9.60
C LEU A 305 17.08 4.59 8.61
N ALA A 306 17.25 3.27 8.60
CA ALA A 306 18.09 2.58 7.64
C ALA A 306 17.43 2.33 6.27
N GLY A 307 16.10 2.38 6.19
CA GLY A 307 15.36 2.21 4.93
C GLY A 307 15.07 3.54 4.24
N SER A 308 14.82 3.49 2.94
CA SER A 308 14.38 4.65 2.14
C SER A 308 12.87 4.70 1.98
N SER A 309 12.32 5.85 1.58
CA SER A 309 10.89 5.99 1.28
C SER A 309 10.46 5.05 0.16
N ARG A 310 11.27 4.90 -0.90
CA ARG A 310 11.04 3.95 -1.99
C ARG A 310 10.93 2.52 -1.51
N LEU A 311 11.78 2.13 -0.57
CA LEU A 311 11.71 0.80 0.03
C LEU A 311 10.39 0.58 0.77
N TYR A 312 9.97 1.54 1.60
CA TYR A 312 8.72 1.41 2.35
C TYR A 312 7.51 1.42 1.43
N THR A 313 7.50 2.25 0.39
CA THR A 313 6.51 2.19 -0.69
C THR A 313 6.45 0.79 -1.30
N ALA A 314 7.60 0.21 -1.65
CA ALA A 314 7.65 -1.14 -2.21
C ALA A 314 7.15 -2.22 -1.24
N LYS A 315 7.48 -2.11 0.06
CA LYS A 315 6.97 -3.03 1.10
C LYS A 315 5.46 -2.93 1.26
N ILE A 316 4.91 -1.71 1.30
CA ILE A 316 3.46 -1.50 1.38
C ILE A 316 2.79 -2.05 0.13
N ARG A 317 3.32 -1.75 -1.04
CA ARG A 317 2.78 -2.21 -2.33
C ARG A 317 2.71 -3.72 -2.43
N ARG A 318 3.78 -4.43 -2.07
CA ARG A 318 3.87 -5.89 -2.17
C ARG A 318 3.31 -6.63 -0.98
N GLY A 319 3.15 -5.97 0.17
CA GLY A 319 2.90 -6.64 1.44
C GLY A 319 4.12 -7.44 1.91
N GLY A 320 3.92 -8.22 2.97
CA GLY A 320 4.94 -9.09 3.51
C GLY A 320 4.60 -10.57 3.29
N MET A 321 5.28 -11.25 2.36
CA MET A 321 5.08 -12.68 2.16
C MET A 321 5.34 -13.45 3.45
N GLY A 322 4.35 -14.25 3.88
CA GLY A 322 4.44 -15.04 5.11
C GLY A 322 4.29 -14.26 6.42
N THR A 323 4.21 -12.92 6.39
CA THR A 323 4.10 -12.09 7.61
C THR A 323 2.68 -11.71 7.99
N GLY A 324 1.72 -11.96 7.12
CA GLY A 324 0.33 -11.51 7.29
C GLY A 324 0.07 -10.07 6.86
N MET A 325 1.09 -9.28 6.50
CA MET A 325 0.91 -7.94 5.95
C MET A 325 0.34 -8.05 4.52
N PRO A 326 -0.85 -7.49 4.24
CA PRO A 326 -1.45 -7.57 2.92
C PRO A 326 -0.71 -6.68 1.90
N TYR A 327 -0.82 -7.03 0.62
CA TYR A 327 -0.36 -6.14 -0.46
C TYR A 327 -1.38 -5.01 -0.69
N TRP A 328 -0.90 -3.80 -0.92
CA TRP A 328 -1.72 -2.61 -1.07
C TRP A 328 -1.61 -1.96 -2.44
N GLY A 329 -0.74 -2.48 -3.31
CA GLY A 329 -0.47 -1.91 -4.63
C GLY A 329 -1.65 -1.87 -5.59
N SER A 330 -2.64 -2.76 -5.43
CA SER A 330 -3.89 -2.74 -6.21
C SER A 330 -4.97 -1.85 -5.60
N ILE A 331 -4.76 -1.35 -4.37
CA ILE A 331 -5.74 -0.60 -3.60
C ILE A 331 -5.46 0.89 -3.64
N PHE A 332 -4.20 1.28 -3.35
CA PHE A 332 -3.81 2.68 -3.26
C PHE A 332 -3.18 3.19 -4.56
N ALA A 333 -3.50 4.43 -4.91
CA ALA A 333 -2.79 5.18 -5.94
C ALA A 333 -1.37 5.55 -5.47
N GLU A 334 -0.52 6.02 -6.37
CA GLU A 334 0.87 6.37 -6.05
C GLU A 334 0.92 7.50 -5.01
N GLU A 335 0.13 8.53 -5.19
CA GLU A 335 0.04 9.68 -4.28
C GLU A 335 -0.45 9.27 -2.89
N GLU A 336 -1.30 8.24 -2.79
CA GLU A 336 -1.76 7.69 -1.52
C GLU A 336 -0.65 6.89 -0.82
N MET A 337 0.15 6.15 -1.60
CA MET A 337 1.33 5.46 -1.09
C MET A 337 2.37 6.44 -0.54
N GLU A 338 2.63 7.52 -1.27
CA GLU A 338 3.55 8.58 -0.85
C GLU A 338 3.05 9.26 0.42
N ALA A 339 1.76 9.60 0.49
CA ALA A 339 1.14 10.18 1.68
C ALA A 339 1.25 9.25 2.89
N LEU A 340 1.04 7.96 2.68
CA LEU A 340 1.13 6.93 3.73
C LEU A 340 2.58 6.82 4.27
N VAL A 341 3.57 6.76 3.39
CA VAL A 341 5.00 6.71 3.76
C VAL A 341 5.41 7.98 4.48
N SER A 342 4.96 9.15 3.99
CA SER A 342 5.22 10.44 4.64
C SER A 342 4.67 10.47 6.08
N TYR A 343 3.46 9.95 6.29
CA TYR A 343 2.90 9.82 7.63
C TYR A 343 3.67 8.82 8.50
N VAL A 344 4.07 7.67 7.96
CA VAL A 344 4.83 6.65 8.70
C VAL A 344 6.17 7.22 9.20
N TRP A 345 6.82 8.10 8.42
CA TRP A 345 8.03 8.80 8.87
C TRP A 345 7.80 9.64 10.13
N THR A 346 6.60 10.17 10.33
CA THR A 346 6.30 10.99 11.52
C THR A 346 6.46 10.23 12.83
N PHE A 347 6.39 8.90 12.83
CA PHE A 347 6.57 8.09 14.04
C PHE A 347 8.01 8.04 14.52
N SER A 348 8.98 7.98 13.61
CA SER A 348 10.40 7.87 13.94
C SER A 348 11.13 9.20 13.89
N MET A 349 10.63 10.15 13.11
CA MET A 349 11.15 11.51 13.00
C MET A 349 10.03 12.50 13.31
N GLY A 350 10.30 13.53 14.12
CA GLY A 350 9.35 14.60 14.39
C GLY A 350 9.26 15.54 13.20
N THR A 351 8.68 15.08 12.10
CA THR A 351 8.47 15.88 10.88
C THR A 351 7.17 16.68 10.90
N ASN A 352 6.33 16.48 11.90
CA ASN A 352 5.13 17.30 12.14
C ASN A 352 5.54 18.54 12.93
N ASN A 353 5.21 19.70 12.43
CA ASN A 353 5.23 20.99 13.14
C ASN A 353 3.92 21.19 13.87
#